data_82efd70528b214c4157217ac36e7a3f6
#
_entry.id   82efd70528b214c4157217ac36e7a3f6
#
_cell.length_a   1.000
_cell.length_b   1.000
_cell.length_c   1.000
_cell.angle_alpha   90.00
_cell.angle_beta   90.00
_cell.angle_gamma   90.00
#
_symmetry.space_group_name_H-M   'P 1'
#
loop_
_entity.id
_entity.type
_entity.pdbx_description
1 polymer ?
#
loop_
_entity_poly.entity_id
_entity_poly.type
_entity_poly.pdbx_seq_one_letter_code
_entity_poly.pdbx_strand_id
1 'polypeptide(L)' 'MITESERGEALERLIALRSSIEKRIADLEQLEQVSEDEEETARIYDARIYLIIAFENIVLGIKELLG' A
#
# COMPACT_ATOMS: atom_id res chain seq x y z
N MET A 1 15.48 -16.51 -17.54
CA MET A 1 15.84 -16.47 -16.10
C MET A 1 16.28 -15.07 -15.71
N ILE A 2 15.78 -14.56 -14.62
CA ILE A 2 16.16 -13.22 -14.15
C ILE A 2 17.48 -13.28 -13.37
N THR A 3 18.23 -12.20 -13.41
CA THR A 3 19.49 -12.08 -12.66
C THR A 3 19.22 -11.60 -11.24
N GLU A 4 20.23 -11.71 -10.37
CA GLU A 4 20.14 -11.15 -9.01
C GLU A 4 19.96 -9.64 -9.02
N SER A 5 20.58 -8.96 -10.00
CA SER A 5 20.44 -7.52 -10.16
C SER A 5 18.99 -7.13 -10.49
N GLU A 6 18.37 -7.86 -11.41
CA GLU A 6 16.97 -7.62 -11.78
C GLU A 6 16.02 -7.89 -10.60
N ARG A 7 16.29 -8.96 -9.84
CA ARG A 7 15.53 -9.26 -8.64
C ARG A 7 15.68 -8.15 -7.60
N GLY A 8 16.91 -7.66 -7.40
CA GLY A 8 17.19 -6.57 -6.47
C GLY A 8 16.45 -5.29 -6.84
N GLU A 9 16.40 -4.94 -8.13
CA GLU A 9 15.66 -3.77 -8.59
C GLU A 9 14.15 -3.93 -8.36
N ALA A 10 13.61 -5.11 -8.65
CA ALA A 10 12.19 -5.37 -8.42
C ALA A 10 11.86 -5.24 -6.93
N LEU A 11 12.73 -5.79 -6.07
CA LEU A 11 12.57 -5.71 -4.63
C LEU A 11 12.59 -4.27 -4.13
N GLU A 12 13.54 -3.46 -4.60
CA GLU A 12 13.62 -2.04 -4.23
C GLU A 12 12.35 -1.28 -4.62
N ARG A 13 11.83 -1.55 -5.80
CA ARG A 13 10.59 -0.90 -6.28
C ARG A 13 9.39 -1.29 -5.45
N LEU A 14 9.31 -2.56 -5.04
CA LEU A 14 8.22 -3.01 -4.17
C LEU A 14 8.32 -2.40 -2.77
N ILE A 15 9.52 -2.28 -2.23
CA ILE A 15 9.74 -1.64 -0.93
C ILE A 15 9.32 -0.16 -0.99
N ALA A 16 9.70 0.54 -2.06
CA ALA A 16 9.33 1.94 -2.26
C ALA A 16 7.80 2.09 -2.39
N LEU A 17 7.17 1.17 -3.12
CA LEU A 17 5.71 1.17 -3.28
C LEU A 17 5.01 0.91 -1.94
N ARG A 18 5.50 -0.04 -1.16
CA ARG A 18 4.96 -0.31 0.18
C ARG A 18 4.97 0.95 1.03
N SER A 19 6.10 1.65 1.07
CA SER A 19 6.25 2.89 1.83
C SER A 19 5.29 3.97 1.36
N SER A 20 5.10 4.11 0.05
CA SER A 20 4.18 5.07 -0.55
C SER A 20 2.72 4.76 -0.15
N ILE A 21 2.34 3.48 -0.18
CA ILE A 21 0.98 3.07 0.21
C ILE A 21 0.72 3.29 1.69
N GLU A 22 1.71 3.05 2.56
CA GLU A 22 1.59 3.35 3.98
C GLU A 22 1.23 4.82 4.21
N LYS A 23 1.88 5.73 3.51
CA LYS A 23 1.59 7.16 3.60
C LYS A 23 0.19 7.48 3.15
N ARG A 24 -0.27 6.85 2.06
CA ARG A 24 -1.62 7.08 1.55
C ARG A 24 -2.69 6.58 2.50
N ILE A 25 -2.43 5.44 3.16
CA ILE A 25 -3.34 4.92 4.20
C ILE A 25 -3.45 5.92 5.34
N ALA A 26 -2.33 6.46 5.81
CA ALA A 26 -2.32 7.46 6.89
C ALA A 26 -3.06 8.74 6.47
N ASP A 27 -2.87 9.19 5.23
CA ASP A 27 -3.58 10.36 4.70
C ASP A 27 -5.09 10.13 4.70
N LEU A 28 -5.54 8.96 4.29
CA LEU A 28 -6.96 8.63 4.29
C LEU A 28 -7.54 8.54 5.70
N GLU A 29 -6.77 8.03 6.66
CA GLU A 29 -7.19 8.02 8.07
C GLU A 29 -7.45 9.43 8.58
N GLN A 30 -6.57 10.38 8.24
CA GLN A 30 -6.76 11.77 8.63
C GLN A 30 -7.99 12.39 7.97
N LEU A 31 -8.23 12.09 6.70
CA LEU A 31 -9.43 12.57 5.99
C LEU A 31 -10.70 12.04 6.64
N GLU A 32 -10.72 10.77 7.06
CA GLU A 32 -11.87 10.22 7.78
C GLU A 32 -12.17 11.00 9.05
N GLN A 33 -11.13 11.39 9.79
CA GLN A 33 -11.30 12.08 11.06
C GLN A 33 -11.86 13.50 10.90
N VAL A 34 -11.59 14.15 9.78
CA VAL A 34 -12.05 15.53 9.55
C VAL A 34 -13.31 15.60 8.68
N SER A 35 -13.72 14.49 8.09
CA SER A 35 -14.91 14.46 7.24
C SER A 35 -16.18 14.61 8.07
N GLU A 36 -17.06 15.48 7.63
CA GLU A 36 -18.34 15.75 8.30
C GLU A 36 -19.52 15.10 7.58
N ASP A 37 -19.32 14.61 6.37
CA ASP A 37 -20.34 13.97 5.57
C ASP A 37 -20.22 12.45 5.71
N GLU A 38 -21.26 11.79 6.21
CA GLU A 38 -21.25 10.34 6.42
C GLU A 38 -20.99 9.54 5.15
N GLU A 39 -21.58 9.95 4.04
CA GLU A 39 -21.39 9.24 2.77
C GLU A 39 -19.95 9.38 2.28
N GLU A 40 -19.38 10.57 2.38
CA GLU A 40 -17.99 10.81 2.02
C GLU A 40 -17.05 10.03 2.93
N THR A 41 -17.30 10.03 4.22
CA THR A 41 -16.51 9.28 5.19
C THR A 41 -16.52 7.78 4.88
N ALA A 42 -17.68 7.24 4.50
CA ALA A 42 -17.78 5.83 4.13
C ALA A 42 -16.96 5.51 2.89
N ARG A 43 -16.93 6.40 1.90
CA ARG A 43 -16.11 6.22 0.69
C ARG A 43 -14.62 6.27 1.00
N ILE A 44 -14.21 7.18 1.87
CA ILE A 44 -12.82 7.28 2.31
C ILE A 44 -12.41 6.00 3.06
N TYR A 45 -13.27 5.52 3.94
CA TYR A 45 -13.05 4.27 4.65
C TYR A 45 -12.85 3.10 3.68
N ASP A 46 -13.74 2.95 2.70
CA ASP A 46 -13.65 1.88 1.71
C ASP A 46 -12.35 1.97 0.91
N ALA A 47 -11.96 3.18 0.49
CA ALA A 47 -10.70 3.39 -0.21
C ALA A 47 -9.51 2.97 0.65
N ARG A 48 -9.54 3.29 1.94
CA ARG A 48 -8.49 2.91 2.88
C ARG A 48 -8.39 1.38 3.02
N ILE A 49 -9.53 0.69 3.10
CA ILE A 49 -9.55 -0.76 3.17
C ILE A 49 -8.92 -1.39 1.91
N TYR A 50 -9.23 -0.87 0.72
CA TYR A 50 -8.61 -1.36 -0.52
C TYR A 50 -7.11 -1.15 -0.53
N LEU A 51 -6.62 -0.02 0.01
CA LEU A 51 -5.18 0.23 0.11
C LEU A 51 -4.52 -0.71 1.12
N ILE A 52 -5.18 -1.05 2.21
CA ILE A 52 -4.67 -2.01 3.18
C ILE A 52 -4.50 -3.39 2.53
N ILE A 53 -5.48 -3.81 1.74
CA ILE A 53 -5.40 -5.08 1.00
C ILE A 53 -4.22 -5.05 0.02
N ALA A 54 -4.05 -3.95 -0.71
CA ALA A 54 -2.94 -3.78 -1.64
C ALA A 54 -1.59 -3.82 -0.90
N PHE A 55 -1.52 -3.18 0.26
CA PHE A 55 -0.32 -3.20 1.11
C PHE A 55 0.05 -4.63 1.51
N GLU A 56 -0.92 -5.41 1.98
CA GLU A 56 -0.69 -6.80 2.36
C GLU A 56 -0.19 -7.64 1.17
N ASN A 57 -0.76 -7.43 -0.02
CA ASN A 57 -0.34 -8.13 -1.22
C ASN A 57 1.09 -7.77 -1.62
N ILE A 58 1.48 -6.51 -1.45
CA ILE A 58 2.86 -6.07 -1.73
C ILE A 58 3.82 -6.73 -0.75
N VAL A 59 3.47 -6.80 0.52
CA VAL A 59 4.30 -7.48 1.54
C VAL A 59 4.50 -8.95 1.17
N LEU A 60 3.46 -9.63 0.71
CA LEU A 60 3.57 -11.01 0.25
C LEU A 60 4.48 -11.12 -0.98
N GLY A 61 4.38 -10.19 -1.92
CA GLY A 61 5.26 -10.15 -3.09
C GLY A 61 6.73 -9.97 -2.71
N ILE A 62 7.00 -9.10 -1.73
CA ILE A 62 8.35 -8.89 -1.21
C ILE A 62 8.89 -10.19 -0.62
N LYS A 63 8.09 -10.88 0.18
CA LYS A 63 8.49 -12.17 0.78
C LYS A 63 8.85 -13.20 -0.29
N GLU A 64 8.06 -13.27 -1.35
CA GLU A 64 8.34 -14.19 -2.46
C GLU A 64 9.69 -13.90 -3.11
N LEU A 65 10.03 -12.63 -3.30
CA LEU A 65 11.31 -12.25 -3.90
C LEU A 65 12.49 -12.48 -2.98
N LEU A 66 12.28 -12.45 -1.67
CA LEU A 66 13.32 -12.73 -0.69
C LEU A 66 13.57 -14.24 -0.56
N GLY A 67 12.64 -15.03 -0.99
CA GLY A 67 12.72 -16.47 -0.88
C GLY A 67 12.29 -16.95 0.48
#